data_9a6310087baa8eea2d2b17fcb6223927
#
_entry.id   9a6310087baa8eea2d2b17fcb6223927
#
_cell.length_a   1.000
_cell.length_b   1.000
_cell.length_c   1.000
_cell.angle_alpha   90.00
_cell.angle_beta   90.00
_cell.angle_gamma   90.00
#
_symmetry.space_group_name_H-M   'P 1'
#
loop_
_entity.id
_entity.type
_entity.pdbx_description
1 polymer ?
#
loop_
_entity_poly.entity_id
_entity_poly.type
_entity_poly.pdbx_seq_one_letter_code
_entity_poly.pdbx_strand_id
1 'polypeptide(L)' 'MADAPRITLEQWRALQAVVEAGGYAQAAEVLHKTQSTLTYAVQKIERLLDLKVFEIRGRKAGLTEPGQVLYRRA' A
#
# COMPACT_ATOMS: atom_id res chain seq x y z
N MET A 1 18.79 14.35 14.45
CA MET A 1 18.94 13.07 13.77
C MET A 1 18.01 12.98 12.61
N ALA A 2 18.55 12.72 11.45
CA ALA A 2 17.72 12.56 10.28
C ALA A 2 16.99 11.24 10.35
N ASP A 3 15.71 11.31 10.44
CA ASP A 3 14.93 10.09 10.47
C ASP A 3 14.61 9.67 9.05
N ALA A 4 15.09 8.51 8.68
CA ALA A 4 14.65 7.91 7.45
C ALA A 4 13.14 7.67 7.55
N PRO A 5 12.42 7.84 6.45
CA PRO A 5 11.00 7.52 6.47
C PRO A 5 10.80 6.10 6.97
N ARG A 6 9.93 5.96 7.94
CA ARG A 6 9.64 4.65 8.50
C ARG A 6 8.25 4.21 8.12
N ILE A 7 8.18 3.06 7.53
CA ILE A 7 6.92 2.42 7.22
C ILE A 7 6.64 1.44 8.34
N THR A 8 5.50 1.60 9.00
CA THR A 8 5.15 0.72 10.10
C THR A 8 4.75 -0.66 9.58
N LEU A 9 4.78 -1.64 10.46
CA LEU A 9 4.33 -2.99 10.13
C LEU A 9 2.89 -2.99 9.65
N GLU A 10 2.04 -2.18 10.27
CA GLU A 10 0.64 -2.05 9.85
C GLU A 10 0.53 -1.55 8.42
N GLN A 11 1.34 -0.55 8.08
CA GLN A 11 1.35 0.01 6.73
C GLN A 11 1.83 -1.04 5.71
N TRP A 12 2.86 -1.80 6.06
CA TRP A 12 3.34 -2.88 5.21
C TRP A 12 2.28 -3.96 5.01
N ARG A 13 1.57 -4.31 6.07
CA ARG A 13 0.50 -5.29 5.97
C ARG A 13 -0.63 -4.81 5.08
N ALA A 14 -0.97 -3.53 5.17
CA ALA A 14 -1.99 -2.95 4.29
C ALA A 14 -1.56 -3.05 2.84
N LEU A 15 -0.31 -2.69 2.55
CA LEU A 15 0.23 -2.76 1.21
C LEU A 15 0.17 -4.20 0.67
N GLN A 16 0.66 -5.15 1.45
CA GLN A 16 0.68 -6.56 1.05
C GLN A 16 -0.73 -7.09 0.82
N ALA A 17 -1.66 -6.73 1.69
CA ALA A 17 -3.04 -7.19 1.57
C ALA A 17 -3.69 -6.66 0.30
N VAL A 18 -3.46 -5.39 -0.04
CA VAL A 18 -4.02 -4.82 -1.26
C VAL A 18 -3.46 -5.52 -2.49
N VAL A 19 -2.16 -5.79 -2.49
CA VAL A 19 -1.52 -6.49 -3.61
C VAL A 19 -2.07 -7.90 -3.75
N GLU A 20 -2.13 -8.65 -2.65
CA GLU A 20 -2.54 -10.05 -2.68
C GLU A 20 -4.02 -10.22 -2.94
N ALA A 21 -4.84 -9.33 -2.40
CA ALA A 21 -6.29 -9.41 -2.58
C ALA A 21 -6.75 -8.81 -3.91
N GLY A 22 -5.92 -7.98 -4.52
CA GLY A 22 -6.24 -7.39 -5.81
C GLY A 22 -7.01 -6.08 -5.75
N GLY A 23 -7.13 -5.48 -4.56
CA GLY A 23 -7.83 -4.21 -4.42
C GLY A 23 -8.08 -3.85 -2.98
N TYR A 24 -8.47 -2.60 -2.76
CA TYR A 24 -8.70 -2.08 -1.41
C TYR A 24 -9.91 -2.71 -0.73
N ALA A 25 -10.99 -2.90 -1.48
CA ALA A 25 -12.20 -3.48 -0.91
C ALA A 25 -11.95 -4.90 -0.41
N GLN A 26 -11.28 -5.70 -1.22
CA GLN A 26 -10.97 -7.08 -0.89
C GLN A 26 -9.99 -7.15 0.28
N ALA A 27 -9.00 -6.29 0.28
CA ALA A 27 -8.03 -6.23 1.37
C ALA A 27 -8.70 -5.83 2.68
N ALA A 28 -9.65 -4.90 2.61
CA ALA A 28 -10.38 -4.47 3.80
C ALA A 28 -11.15 -5.65 4.42
N GLU A 29 -11.73 -6.50 3.60
CA GLU A 29 -12.41 -7.69 4.10
C GLU A 29 -11.45 -8.65 4.78
N VAL A 30 -10.31 -8.88 4.15
CA VAL A 30 -9.30 -9.81 4.69
C VAL A 30 -8.78 -9.33 6.03
N LEU A 31 -8.55 -8.03 6.16
CA LEU A 31 -7.98 -7.46 7.38
C LEU A 31 -9.04 -7.00 8.39
N HIS A 32 -10.31 -7.16 8.06
CA HIS A 32 -11.43 -6.69 8.89
C HIS A 32 -11.30 -5.20 9.21
N LYS A 33 -10.98 -4.41 8.18
CA LYS A 33 -10.82 -2.96 8.29
C LYS A 33 -11.62 -2.29 7.19
N THR A 34 -11.75 -0.96 7.29
CA THR A 34 -12.42 -0.20 6.25
C THR A 34 -11.46 0.08 5.10
N GLN A 35 -12.02 0.32 3.91
CA GLN A 35 -11.21 0.72 2.77
C GLN A 35 -10.46 2.01 3.05
N SER A 36 -11.12 2.96 3.73
CA SER A 36 -10.50 4.24 4.08
C SER A 36 -9.24 4.05 4.89
N THR A 37 -9.26 3.12 5.84
CA THR A 37 -8.09 2.83 6.67
C THR A 37 -6.93 2.33 5.82
N LEU A 38 -7.21 1.44 4.89
CA LEU A 38 -6.17 0.89 4.02
C LEU A 38 -5.66 1.93 3.04
N THR A 39 -6.56 2.71 2.46
CA THR A 39 -6.17 3.79 1.55
C THR A 39 -5.26 4.78 2.25
N TYR A 40 -5.63 5.15 3.47
CA TYR A 40 -4.81 6.08 4.26
C TYR A 40 -3.42 5.50 4.53
N ALA A 41 -3.34 4.23 4.89
CA ALA A 41 -2.06 3.58 5.18
C ALA A 41 -1.15 3.58 3.95
N VAL A 42 -1.70 3.24 2.79
CA VAL A 42 -0.93 3.22 1.55
C VAL A 42 -0.51 4.64 1.16
N GLN A 43 -1.41 5.61 1.30
CA GLN A 43 -1.07 7.01 0.99
C GLN A 43 0.05 7.51 1.91
N LYS A 44 0.08 7.06 3.14
CA LYS A 44 1.14 7.40 4.07
C LYS A 44 2.49 6.90 3.55
N ILE A 45 2.53 5.67 3.05
CA ILE A 45 3.73 5.11 2.44
C ILE A 45 4.15 5.95 1.25
N GLU A 46 3.21 6.30 0.39
CA GLU A 46 3.48 7.09 -0.81
C GLU A 46 4.05 8.45 -0.47
N ARG A 47 3.54 9.08 0.59
CA ARG A 47 4.04 10.38 1.03
C ARG A 47 5.44 10.27 1.62
N LEU A 48 5.68 9.24 2.43
CA LEU A 48 6.98 9.06 3.06
C LEU A 48 8.07 8.82 2.04
N LEU A 49 7.75 8.12 0.97
CA LEU A 49 8.72 7.74 -0.05
C LEU A 49 8.66 8.64 -1.28
N ASP A 50 7.69 9.56 -1.31
CA ASP A 50 7.48 10.51 -2.41
C ASP A 50 7.38 9.78 -3.75
N LEU A 51 6.56 8.73 -3.78
CA LEU A 51 6.31 7.97 -5.00
C LEU A 51 4.91 7.37 -4.96
N LYS A 52 4.44 6.97 -6.13
CA LYS A 52 3.16 6.27 -6.24
C LYS A 52 3.43 4.78 -6.20
N VAL A 53 2.71 4.08 -5.32
CA VAL A 53 2.83 2.63 -5.17
C VAL A 53 1.81 1.91 -6.03
N PHE A 54 0.58 2.44 -6.10
CA PHE A 54 -0.50 1.84 -6.85
C PHE A 54 -1.04 2.75 -7.92
N GLU A 55 -1.52 2.15 -8.99
CA GLU A 55 -2.29 2.84 -10.01
C GLU A 55 -3.50 2.00 -10.34
N ILE A 56 -4.56 2.66 -10.78
CA ILE A 56 -5.78 1.96 -11.16
C ILE A 56 -5.72 1.64 -12.65
N ARG A 57 -5.81 0.37 -12.97
CA ARG A 57 -5.88 -0.11 -14.35
C ARG A 57 -7.20 -0.83 -14.53
N GLY A 58 -8.12 -0.18 -15.21
CA GLY A 58 -9.45 -0.71 -15.30
C GLY A 58 -10.10 -0.71 -13.93
N ARG A 59 -10.41 -1.86 -13.41
CA ARG A 59 -11.06 -2.00 -12.10
C ARG A 59 -10.13 -2.51 -11.01
N LYS A 60 -8.87 -2.73 -11.37
CA LYS A 60 -7.91 -3.30 -10.42
C LYS A 60 -6.84 -2.32 -10.05
N ALA A 61 -6.39 -2.40 -8.81
CA ALA A 61 -5.22 -1.67 -8.36
C ALA A 61 -3.99 -2.50 -8.74
N GLY A 62 -3.10 -1.89 -9.50
CA GLY A 62 -1.85 -2.53 -9.88
C GLY A 62 -0.68 -1.78 -9.31
N LEU A 63 0.44 -2.46 -9.10
CA LEU A 63 1.65 -1.81 -8.62
C LEU A 63 2.31 -1.02 -9.74
N THR A 64 2.72 0.20 -9.42
CA THR A 64 3.60 0.97 -10.30
C THR A 64 4.98 0.33 -10.32
N GLU A 65 5.86 0.76 -11.23
CA GLU A 65 7.24 0.27 -11.21
C GLU A 65 7.93 0.50 -9.87
N PRO A 66 7.89 1.73 -9.30
CA PRO A 66 8.44 1.94 -7.96
C PRO A 66 7.75 1.08 -6.91
N GLY A 67 6.44 0.88 -7.04
CA GLY A 67 5.70 0.04 -6.11
C GLY A 67 6.15 -1.41 -6.14
N GLN A 68 6.48 -1.93 -7.31
CA GLN A 68 6.98 -3.28 -7.45
C GLN A 68 8.33 -3.45 -6.76
N VAL A 69 9.21 -2.48 -6.90
CA VAL A 69 10.51 -2.51 -6.24
C VAL A 69 10.32 -2.49 -4.73
N LEU A 70 9.45 -1.62 -4.25
CA LEU A 70 9.15 -1.52 -2.83
C LEU A 70 8.59 -2.84 -2.28
N TYR A 71 7.66 -3.42 -3.00
CA TYR A 71 7.01 -4.66 -2.59
C TYR A 71 8.02 -5.81 -2.46
N ARG A 72 8.98 -5.88 -3.38
CA ARG A 72 10.01 -6.92 -3.33
C ARG A 72 10.89 -6.81 -2.11
N ARG A 73 11.06 -5.60 -1.58
CA ARG A 73 11.89 -5.35 -0.40
C ARG A 73 11.14 -5.51 0.91
N ALA A 74 9.83 -5.64 0.82
CA ALA A 74 9.00 -5.74 2.02
C ALA A 74 9.17 -7.08 2.75
#